data_00c1158cbc9a104a39a218bbabad2c03
#
_entry.id   00c1158cbc9a104a39a218bbabad2c03
#
_cell.length_a   1.000
_cell.length_b   1.000
_cell.length_c   1.000
_cell.angle_alpha   90.00
_cell.angle_beta   90.00
_cell.angle_gamma   90.00
#
_symmetry.space_group_name_H-M   'P 1'
#
loop_
_entity.id
_entity.type
_entity.pdbx_description
1 polymer ?
#
loop_
_entity_poly.entity_id
_entity_poly.type
_entity_poly.pdbx_seq_one_letter_code
_entity_poly.pdbx_strand_id
1 'polypeptide(L)'
;MRVITGSARGRRLKTPENNDIRPTTDNVKESVFNILQFDIEGRRILDLFAGTGQLGIECLSRGAAEVVFIDRDREAVRIVKDNLKTCGFSAPVFQQDSLSFLRSCGKFDIIFVDPPYDAGLYESVLETINSVDILSNGGIILCESRRDKELPQMKAPYSKKKEYNYGKVKLTVYTRES
;
A
#
# COMPACT_ATOMS: atom_id res chain seq x y z
N MET A 1 -11.47 8.20 10.45
CA MET A 1 -11.05 7.38 9.30
C MET A 1 -12.12 6.35 8.99
N ARG A 2 -12.54 6.27 7.74
CA ARG A 2 -13.65 5.40 7.30
C ARG A 2 -13.34 4.75 5.97
N VAL A 3 -13.97 3.62 5.72
CA VAL A 3 -14.03 3.03 4.38
C VAL A 3 -14.92 3.90 3.48
N ILE A 4 -14.40 4.26 2.31
CA ILE A 4 -15.03 5.23 1.41
C ILE A 4 -16.10 4.57 0.54
N THR A 5 -15.78 3.42 -0.05
CA THR A 5 -16.61 2.78 -1.08
C THR A 5 -16.64 1.26 -0.89
N GLY A 6 -17.58 0.60 -1.52
CA GLY A 6 -17.65 -0.86 -1.57
C GLY A 6 -18.48 -1.48 -0.47
N SER A 7 -18.25 -2.78 -0.22
CA SER A 7 -19.08 -3.60 0.68
C SER A 7 -19.00 -3.17 2.15
N ALA A 8 -17.91 -2.55 2.57
CA ALA A 8 -17.72 -2.06 3.94
C ALA A 8 -17.84 -0.53 4.06
N ARG A 9 -18.41 0.14 3.06
CA ARG A 9 -18.60 1.59 3.04
C ARG A 9 -19.14 2.13 4.36
N GLY A 10 -18.51 3.20 4.87
CA GLY A 10 -18.93 3.89 6.09
C GLY A 10 -18.42 3.27 7.39
N ARG A 11 -17.81 2.09 7.35
CA ARG A 11 -17.21 1.46 8.55
C ARG A 11 -16.07 2.33 9.06
N ARG A 12 -16.09 2.58 10.36
CA ARG A 12 -15.01 3.32 11.02
C ARG A 12 -13.82 2.42 11.30
N LEU A 13 -12.64 2.93 11.02
CA LEU A 13 -11.39 2.24 11.30
C LEU A 13 -10.71 2.84 12.52
N LYS A 14 -10.12 1.97 13.35
CA LYS A 14 -9.29 2.40 14.48
C LYS A 14 -8.04 3.08 13.97
N THR A 15 -7.63 4.13 14.68
CA THR A 15 -6.34 4.79 14.51
C THR A 15 -5.53 4.62 15.79
N PRO A 16 -4.19 4.66 15.74
CA PRO A 16 -3.38 4.57 16.94
C PRO A 16 -3.62 5.77 17.86
N GLU A 17 -3.51 5.54 19.16
CA GLU A 17 -3.63 6.58 20.17
C GLU A 17 -2.44 7.54 20.15
N ASN A 18 -1.30 7.09 19.67
CA ASN A 18 -0.08 7.88 19.52
C ASN A 18 0.01 8.46 18.11
N ASN A 19 0.42 9.73 18.03
CA ASN A 19 0.58 10.48 16.78
C ASN A 19 1.71 9.96 15.87
N ASP A 20 2.37 8.86 16.23
CA ASP A 20 3.53 8.32 15.51
C ASP A 20 3.16 7.61 14.21
N ILE A 21 1.92 7.14 14.08
CA ILE A 21 1.41 6.60 12.83
C ILE A 21 0.55 7.68 12.19
N ARG A 22 1.08 8.33 11.16
CA ARG A 22 0.37 9.37 10.43
C ARG A 22 -0.62 8.71 9.46
N PRO A 23 -1.94 8.82 9.70
CA PRO A 23 -2.89 8.29 8.74
C PRO A 23 -2.81 9.09 7.44
N THR A 24 -2.92 8.40 6.32
CA THR A 24 -3.14 9.03 5.02
C THR A 24 -4.41 9.88 5.12
N THR A 25 -4.34 11.15 4.74
CA THR A 25 -5.51 12.03 4.79
C THR A 25 -6.60 11.53 3.85
N ASP A 26 -7.86 11.86 4.12
CA ASP A 26 -8.98 11.44 3.29
C ASP A 26 -8.82 11.88 1.83
N ASN A 27 -8.33 13.10 1.59
CA ASN A 27 -8.09 13.62 0.25
C ASN A 27 -7.03 12.80 -0.52
N VAL A 28 -5.94 12.45 0.14
CA VAL A 28 -4.88 11.63 -0.46
C VAL A 28 -5.42 10.22 -0.71
N LYS A 29 -6.14 9.65 0.23
CA LYS A 29 -6.78 8.33 0.08
C LYS A 29 -7.74 8.30 -1.11
N GLU A 30 -8.61 9.29 -1.25
CA GLU A 30 -9.50 9.41 -2.42
C GLU A 30 -8.71 9.49 -3.73
N SER A 31 -7.62 10.24 -3.73
CA SER A 31 -6.75 10.36 -4.89
C SER A 31 -6.10 9.04 -5.28
N VAL A 32 -5.62 8.26 -4.30
CA VAL A 32 -5.11 6.90 -4.52
C VAL A 32 -6.14 6.05 -5.24
N PHE A 33 -7.37 6.03 -4.75
CA PHE A 33 -8.42 5.18 -5.31
C PHE A 33 -9.01 5.72 -6.61
N ASN A 34 -8.91 7.00 -6.89
CA ASN A 34 -9.20 7.55 -8.22
C ASN A 34 -8.17 7.07 -9.26
N ILE A 35 -6.90 7.02 -8.88
CA ILE A 35 -5.83 6.48 -9.75
C ILE A 35 -6.06 5.00 -10.04
N LEU A 36 -6.49 4.22 -9.04
CA LEU A 36 -6.60 2.76 -9.12
C LEU A 36 -8.03 2.25 -9.41
N GLN A 37 -8.99 3.12 -9.71
CA GLN A 37 -10.42 2.78 -9.71
C GLN A 37 -10.81 1.59 -10.59
N PHE A 38 -10.06 1.31 -11.66
CA PHE A 38 -10.33 0.20 -12.59
C PHE A 38 -9.39 -0.98 -12.40
N ASP A 39 -8.47 -0.93 -11.42
CA ASP A 39 -7.38 -1.90 -11.28
C ASP A 39 -7.48 -2.78 -10.03
N ILE A 40 -8.51 -2.60 -9.19
CA ILE A 40 -8.58 -3.25 -7.87
C ILE A 40 -9.36 -4.56 -7.90
N GLU A 41 -10.51 -4.59 -8.57
CA GLU A 41 -11.40 -5.75 -8.54
C GLU A 41 -10.69 -7.02 -9.05
N GLY A 42 -10.76 -8.10 -8.27
CA GLY A 42 -10.16 -9.39 -8.62
C GLY A 42 -8.64 -9.45 -8.50
N ARG A 43 -7.98 -8.41 -7.99
CA ARG A 43 -6.53 -8.32 -7.93
C ARG A 43 -5.95 -8.81 -6.60
N ARG A 44 -4.69 -9.23 -6.66
CA ARG A 44 -3.88 -9.61 -5.50
C ARG A 44 -3.00 -8.42 -5.11
N ILE A 45 -3.17 -7.93 -3.90
CA ILE A 45 -2.63 -6.64 -3.46
C ILE A 45 -1.76 -6.80 -2.22
N LEU A 46 -0.64 -6.09 -2.18
CA LEU A 46 0.26 -6.03 -1.03
C LEU A 46 0.25 -4.63 -0.42
N ASP A 47 -0.15 -4.56 0.85
CA ASP A 47 -0.01 -3.36 1.69
C ASP A 47 1.24 -3.53 2.54
N LEU A 48 2.37 -3.07 2.02
CA LEU A 48 3.71 -3.40 2.53
C LEU A 48 4.08 -2.67 3.83
N PHE A 49 3.49 -1.52 4.06
CA PHE A 49 3.63 -0.73 5.29
C PHE A 49 2.22 -0.40 5.77
N ALA A 50 1.55 -1.41 6.30
CA ALA A 50 0.09 -1.37 6.43
C ALA A 50 -0.42 -0.32 7.43
N GLY A 51 0.31 -0.03 8.50
CA GLY A 51 -0.12 0.95 9.51
C GLY A 51 -1.46 0.58 10.13
N THR A 52 -2.50 1.33 9.79
CA THR A 52 -3.89 1.05 10.21
C THR A 52 -4.59 0.04 9.31
N GLY A 53 -4.02 -0.29 8.16
CA GLY A 53 -4.62 -1.15 7.15
C GLY A 53 -5.62 -0.45 6.24
N GLN A 54 -5.75 0.88 6.32
CA GLN A 54 -6.81 1.59 5.60
C GLN A 54 -6.76 1.42 4.07
N LEU A 55 -5.58 1.37 3.47
CA LEU A 55 -5.47 1.20 2.01
C LEU A 55 -5.88 -0.21 1.59
N GLY A 56 -5.32 -1.23 2.23
CA GLY A 56 -5.65 -2.62 1.91
C GLY A 56 -7.11 -2.97 2.21
N ILE A 57 -7.67 -2.45 3.30
CA ILE A 57 -9.08 -2.66 3.66
C ILE A 57 -10.00 -1.99 2.64
N GLU A 58 -9.66 -0.79 2.17
CA GLU A 58 -10.40 -0.14 1.08
C GLU A 58 -10.39 -1.01 -0.18
N CYS A 59 -9.26 -1.63 -0.51
CA CYS A 59 -9.16 -2.56 -1.64
C CYS A 59 -10.07 -3.77 -1.47
N LEU A 60 -10.10 -4.38 -0.28
CA LEU A 60 -11.01 -5.49 0.02
C LEU A 60 -12.48 -5.07 -0.15
N SER A 61 -12.82 -3.88 0.36
CA SER A 61 -14.16 -3.32 0.23
C SER A 61 -14.58 -3.12 -1.24
N ARG A 62 -13.62 -2.84 -2.11
CA ARG A 62 -13.84 -2.61 -3.55
C ARG A 62 -13.70 -3.87 -4.40
N GLY A 63 -13.55 -5.05 -3.79
CA GLY A 63 -13.58 -6.31 -4.49
C GLY A 63 -12.22 -6.91 -4.85
N ALA A 64 -11.14 -6.51 -4.20
CA ALA A 64 -9.86 -7.19 -4.36
C ALA A 64 -10.00 -8.68 -4.02
N ALA A 65 -9.34 -9.55 -4.78
CA ALA A 65 -9.38 -10.99 -4.53
C ALA A 65 -8.62 -11.38 -3.27
N GLU A 66 -7.49 -10.73 -3.02
CA GLU A 66 -6.65 -10.97 -1.85
C GLU A 66 -5.86 -9.71 -1.52
N VAL A 67 -5.74 -9.41 -0.24
CA VAL A 67 -4.82 -8.39 0.26
C VAL A 67 -3.97 -9.00 1.36
N VAL A 68 -2.65 -8.81 1.26
CA VAL A 68 -1.69 -9.19 2.30
C VAL A 68 -1.19 -7.92 2.97
N PHE A 69 -1.23 -7.91 4.30
CA PHE A 69 -0.81 -6.77 5.12
C PHE A 69 0.51 -7.08 5.81
N ILE A 70 1.48 -6.19 5.69
CA ILE A 70 2.78 -6.31 6.34
C ILE A 70 3.03 -5.06 7.15
N ASP A 71 3.46 -5.24 8.38
CA ASP A 71 4.02 -4.17 9.20
C ASP A 71 4.98 -4.78 10.23
N ARG A 72 6.07 -4.09 10.54
CA ARG A 72 7.00 -4.55 11.56
C ARG A 72 6.54 -4.20 12.97
N ASP A 73 5.65 -3.22 13.11
CA ASP A 73 5.15 -2.76 14.40
C ASP A 73 4.02 -3.65 14.89
N ARG A 74 4.18 -4.21 16.08
CA ARG A 74 3.19 -5.08 16.72
C ARG A 74 1.84 -4.39 16.93
N GLU A 75 1.84 -3.10 17.32
CA GLU A 75 0.61 -2.35 17.51
C GLU A 75 -0.12 -2.12 16.19
N ALA A 76 0.61 -1.77 15.14
CA ALA A 76 0.03 -1.63 13.81
C ALA A 76 -0.64 -2.94 13.36
N VAL A 77 0.03 -4.06 13.50
CA VAL A 77 -0.53 -5.39 13.18
C VAL A 77 -1.83 -5.65 13.94
N ARG A 78 -1.86 -5.33 15.24
CA ARG A 78 -3.07 -5.49 16.06
C ARG A 78 -4.21 -4.60 15.54
N ILE A 79 -3.92 -3.36 15.21
CA ILE A 79 -4.91 -2.41 14.68
C ILE A 79 -5.47 -2.90 13.33
N VAL A 80 -4.61 -3.38 12.44
CA VAL A 80 -5.05 -3.95 11.15
C VAL A 80 -6.01 -5.12 11.38
N LYS A 81 -5.67 -6.04 12.28
CA LYS A 81 -6.54 -7.20 12.61
C LYS A 81 -7.88 -6.76 13.17
N ASP A 82 -7.89 -5.78 14.07
CA ASP A 82 -9.13 -5.22 14.63
C ASP A 82 -9.99 -4.56 13.54
N ASN A 83 -9.37 -3.80 12.65
CA ASN A 83 -10.06 -3.13 11.56
C ASN A 83 -10.64 -4.12 10.53
N LEU A 84 -9.90 -5.18 10.21
CA LEU A 84 -10.42 -6.27 9.37
C LEU A 84 -11.66 -6.89 9.99
N LYS A 85 -11.62 -7.20 11.28
CA LYS A 85 -12.75 -7.76 11.99
C LYS A 85 -13.96 -6.82 11.97
N THR A 86 -13.76 -5.54 12.23
CA THR A 86 -14.82 -4.53 12.17
C THR A 86 -15.52 -4.50 10.81
N CYS A 87 -14.75 -4.68 9.73
CA CYS A 87 -15.28 -4.67 8.37
C CYS A 87 -15.79 -6.03 7.88
N GLY A 88 -15.62 -7.09 8.69
CA GLY A 88 -16.04 -8.44 8.33
C GLY A 88 -15.13 -9.14 7.31
N PHE A 89 -13.88 -8.72 7.21
CA PHE A 89 -12.90 -9.31 6.30
C PHE A 89 -11.93 -10.24 7.02
N SER A 90 -11.48 -11.26 6.30
CA SER A 90 -10.39 -12.14 6.71
C SER A 90 -9.24 -12.01 5.69
N ALA A 91 -8.05 -11.70 6.17
CA ALA A 91 -6.88 -11.51 5.32
C ALA A 91 -5.60 -11.81 6.09
N PRO A 92 -4.51 -12.24 5.39
CA PRO A 92 -3.21 -12.45 6.02
C PRO A 92 -2.61 -11.13 6.53
N VAL A 93 -2.20 -11.11 7.79
CA VAL A 93 -1.49 -9.98 8.40
C VAL A 93 -0.24 -10.54 9.07
N PHE A 94 0.94 -10.06 8.65
CA PHE A 94 2.20 -10.54 9.20
C PHE A 94 2.97 -9.40 9.85
N GLN A 95 3.46 -9.66 11.06
CA GLN A 95 4.44 -8.82 11.71
C GLN A 95 5.81 -9.20 11.17
N GLN A 96 6.31 -8.46 10.20
CA GLN A 96 7.53 -8.79 9.49
C GLN A 96 8.20 -7.54 8.90
N ASP A 97 9.52 -7.58 8.78
CA ASP A 97 10.27 -6.58 8.04
C ASP A 97 9.91 -6.63 6.55
N SER A 98 9.73 -5.45 5.96
CA SER A 98 9.30 -5.34 4.57
C SER A 98 10.25 -6.00 3.57
N LEU A 99 11.56 -5.79 3.73
CA LEU A 99 12.56 -6.36 2.82
C LEU A 99 12.62 -7.87 2.94
N SER A 100 12.55 -8.41 4.16
CA SER A 100 12.51 -9.85 4.38
C SER A 100 11.30 -10.50 3.72
N PHE A 101 10.13 -9.86 3.84
CA PHE A 101 8.92 -10.35 3.19
C PHE A 101 9.06 -10.37 1.66
N LEU A 102 9.56 -9.28 1.07
CA LEU A 102 9.70 -9.16 -0.38
C LEU A 102 10.62 -10.22 -0.99
N ARG A 103 11.61 -10.70 -0.25
CA ARG A 103 12.57 -11.69 -0.74
C ARG A 103 11.98 -13.09 -0.92
N SER A 104 10.84 -13.38 -0.27
CA SER A 104 10.26 -14.72 -0.26
C SER A 104 8.75 -14.76 -0.55
N CYS A 105 8.17 -13.65 -0.99
CA CYS A 105 6.75 -13.60 -1.32
C CYS A 105 6.51 -13.98 -2.79
N GLY A 106 5.27 -14.32 -3.10
CA GLY A 106 4.82 -14.51 -4.48
C GLY A 106 4.56 -13.18 -5.19
N LYS A 107 3.98 -13.26 -6.39
CA LYS A 107 3.66 -12.07 -7.20
C LYS A 107 2.39 -11.37 -6.73
N PHE A 108 2.38 -10.05 -6.91
CA PHE A 108 1.24 -9.18 -6.64
C PHE A 108 0.91 -8.33 -7.87
N ASP A 109 -0.34 -7.90 -7.95
CA ASP A 109 -0.80 -7.02 -9.03
C ASP A 109 -0.65 -5.55 -8.67
N ILE A 110 -0.81 -5.22 -7.38
CA ILE A 110 -0.63 -3.86 -6.85
C ILE A 110 0.16 -3.94 -5.55
N ILE A 111 1.15 -3.06 -5.41
CA ILE A 111 1.95 -2.93 -4.18
C ILE A 111 1.88 -1.48 -3.71
N PHE A 112 1.40 -1.26 -2.49
CA PHE A 112 1.48 0.04 -1.82
C PHE A 112 2.79 0.16 -1.06
N VAL A 113 3.49 1.27 -1.26
CA VAL A 113 4.76 1.58 -0.59
C VAL A 113 4.65 2.94 0.08
N ASP A 114 4.42 2.92 1.38
CA ASP A 114 4.31 4.12 2.23
C ASP A 114 5.11 3.90 3.53
N PRO A 115 6.46 3.84 3.42
CA PRO A 115 7.29 3.63 4.60
C PRO A 115 7.29 4.84 5.52
N PRO A 116 7.66 4.67 6.81
CA PRO A 116 7.99 5.80 7.66
C PRO A 116 9.03 6.69 6.97
N TYR A 117 9.03 7.99 7.29
CA TYR A 117 9.90 8.97 6.64
C TYR A 117 11.42 8.74 6.79
N ASP A 118 11.83 7.53 7.14
CA ASP A 118 13.23 7.18 7.35
C ASP A 118 14.01 6.99 6.05
N ALA A 119 15.26 7.37 6.14
CA ALA A 119 16.18 7.40 5.02
C ALA A 119 16.36 6.02 4.38
N GLY A 120 16.27 5.97 3.05
CA GLY A 120 16.72 4.85 2.24
C GLY A 120 15.72 3.72 2.06
N LEU A 121 14.57 3.69 2.74
CA LEU A 121 13.62 2.59 2.60
C LEU A 121 12.97 2.53 1.21
N TYR A 122 12.67 3.67 0.60
CA TYR A 122 12.12 3.69 -0.77
C TYR A 122 13.08 3.02 -1.76
N GLU A 123 14.33 3.42 -1.72
CA GLU A 123 15.37 2.90 -2.61
C GLU A 123 15.54 1.38 -2.43
N SER A 124 15.67 0.92 -1.19
CA SER A 124 15.85 -0.49 -0.87
C SER A 124 14.63 -1.34 -1.26
N VAL A 125 13.43 -0.83 -1.01
CA VAL A 125 12.18 -1.52 -1.36
C VAL A 125 12.04 -1.64 -2.88
N LEU A 126 12.19 -0.53 -3.60
CA LEU A 126 12.06 -0.53 -5.06
C LEU A 126 13.14 -1.38 -5.74
N GLU A 127 14.37 -1.34 -5.25
CA GLU A 127 15.45 -2.20 -5.74
C GLU A 127 15.15 -3.68 -5.49
N THR A 128 14.63 -4.02 -4.32
CA THR A 128 14.25 -5.41 -4.00
C THR A 128 13.09 -5.90 -4.88
N ILE A 129 12.07 -5.08 -5.07
CA ILE A 129 10.95 -5.40 -5.97
C ILE A 129 11.48 -5.66 -7.38
N ASN A 130 12.39 -4.82 -7.85
CA ASN A 130 12.97 -4.94 -9.19
C ASN A 130 13.79 -6.23 -9.34
N SER A 131 14.65 -6.52 -8.34
CA SER A 131 15.56 -7.68 -8.42
C SER A 131 14.86 -9.01 -8.24
N VAL A 132 13.88 -9.09 -7.33
CA VAL A 132 13.07 -10.31 -7.11
C VAL A 132 11.99 -10.46 -8.19
N ASP A 133 11.56 -9.36 -8.77
CA ASP A 133 10.53 -9.31 -9.81
C ASP A 133 9.18 -9.85 -9.33
N ILE A 134 8.64 -9.23 -8.29
CA ILE A 134 7.42 -9.68 -7.63
C ILE A 134 6.14 -9.03 -8.14
N LEU A 135 6.21 -8.11 -9.09
CA LEU A 135 5.03 -7.48 -9.67
C LEU A 135 4.60 -8.22 -10.92
N SER A 136 3.32 -8.50 -11.03
CA SER A 136 2.73 -9.13 -12.21
C SER A 136 2.85 -8.22 -13.44
N ASN A 137 2.79 -8.79 -14.65
CA ASN A 137 2.75 -8.03 -15.89
C ASN A 137 1.58 -7.04 -15.89
N GLY A 138 1.86 -5.77 -16.19
CA GLY A 138 0.87 -4.70 -16.11
C GLY A 138 0.53 -4.27 -14.70
N GLY A 139 1.24 -4.77 -13.71
CA GLY A 139 1.03 -4.42 -12.30
C GLY A 139 1.48 -3.00 -11.97
N ILE A 140 1.08 -2.54 -10.80
CA ILE A 140 1.26 -1.17 -10.35
C ILE A 140 1.94 -1.15 -8.97
N ILE A 141 2.98 -0.30 -8.83
CA ILE A 141 3.50 0.09 -7.53
C ILE A 141 3.06 1.53 -7.29
N LEU A 142 2.42 1.80 -6.16
CA LEU A 142 2.02 3.14 -5.79
C LEU A 142 2.75 3.53 -4.50
N CYS A 143 3.63 4.53 -4.63
CA CYS A 143 4.39 5.07 -3.52
C CYS A 143 3.78 6.38 -3.03
N GLU A 144 3.60 6.51 -1.73
CA GLU A 144 3.30 7.79 -1.07
C GLU A 144 4.58 8.32 -0.45
N SER A 145 4.91 9.58 -0.73
CA SER A 145 6.10 10.23 -0.17
C SER A 145 5.85 11.71 0.08
N ARG A 146 6.81 12.36 0.74
CA ARG A 146 6.84 13.82 0.78
C ARG A 146 7.04 14.35 -0.63
N ARG A 147 6.43 15.48 -0.92
CA ARG A 147 6.50 16.10 -2.25
C ARG A 147 7.93 16.41 -2.68
N ASP A 148 8.79 16.78 -1.75
CA ASP A 148 10.19 17.15 -2.01
C ASP A 148 11.13 15.93 -2.12
N LYS A 149 10.64 14.72 -1.87
CA LYS A 149 11.44 13.50 -2.00
C LYS A 149 11.47 13.04 -3.45
N GLU A 150 12.66 12.95 -4.03
CA GLU A 150 12.87 12.36 -5.36
C GLU A 150 12.99 10.86 -5.23
N LEU A 151 12.09 10.12 -5.89
CA LEU A 151 12.14 8.66 -5.91
C LEU A 151 12.93 8.17 -7.12
N PRO A 152 13.67 7.05 -7.00
CA PRO A 152 14.56 6.57 -8.05
C PRO A 152 13.78 6.07 -9.28
N GLN A 153 14.46 6.03 -10.42
CA GLN A 153 14.02 5.25 -11.56
C GLN A 153 14.22 3.76 -11.24
N MET A 154 13.41 2.90 -11.84
CA MET A 154 13.59 1.45 -11.76
C MET A 154 14.16 0.92 -13.07
N LYS A 155 14.79 -0.26 -13.02
CA LYS A 155 15.30 -0.93 -14.21
C LYS A 155 14.18 -1.65 -14.95
N ALA A 156 14.28 -1.72 -16.28
CA ALA A 156 13.34 -2.49 -17.09
C ALA A 156 13.19 -3.93 -16.54
N PRO A 157 12.00 -4.54 -16.54
CA PRO A 157 10.77 -4.09 -17.19
C PRO A 157 9.93 -3.09 -16.39
N TYR A 158 10.45 -2.54 -15.31
CA TYR A 158 9.77 -1.54 -14.49
C TYR A 158 10.07 -0.12 -15.00
N SER A 159 9.10 0.78 -14.88
CA SER A 159 9.29 2.19 -15.20
C SER A 159 8.46 3.10 -14.31
N LYS A 160 8.98 4.29 -14.02
CA LYS A 160 8.22 5.33 -13.35
C LYS A 160 7.26 5.94 -14.37
N LYS A 161 5.95 5.78 -14.14
CA LYS A 161 4.93 6.17 -15.11
C LYS A 161 4.47 7.61 -14.91
N LYS A 162 4.16 7.99 -13.67
CA LYS A 162 3.58 9.29 -13.38
C LYS A 162 3.76 9.68 -11.92
N GLU A 163 3.81 10.99 -11.66
CA GLU A 163 3.80 11.58 -10.32
C GLU A 163 2.61 12.52 -10.18
N TYR A 164 1.96 12.50 -9.01
CA TYR A 164 0.83 13.35 -8.67
C TYR A 164 1.15 14.10 -7.38
N ASN A 165 0.98 15.41 -7.36
CA ASN A 165 1.23 16.23 -6.18
C ASN A 165 -0.07 16.67 -5.52
N TYR A 166 -0.18 16.44 -4.21
CA TYR A 166 -1.32 16.81 -3.38
C TYR A 166 -0.81 17.50 -2.12
N GLY A 167 -0.76 18.84 -2.12
CA GLY A 167 -0.21 19.59 -0.99
C GLY A 167 1.25 19.23 -0.73
N LYS A 168 1.53 18.66 0.44
CA LYS A 168 2.88 18.24 0.85
C LYS A 168 3.19 16.78 0.49
N VAL A 169 2.25 16.08 -0.12
CA VAL A 169 2.34 14.65 -0.44
C VAL A 169 2.48 14.47 -1.95
N LYS A 170 3.26 13.49 -2.33
CA LYS A 170 3.40 13.03 -3.71
C LYS A 170 3.04 11.56 -3.80
N LEU A 171 2.25 11.22 -4.81
CA LEU A 171 1.97 9.83 -5.21
C LEU A 171 2.75 9.52 -6.46
N THR A 172 3.59 8.50 -6.42
CA THR A 172 4.41 8.06 -7.55
C THR A 172 3.94 6.69 -8.02
N VAL A 173 3.65 6.57 -9.30
CA VAL A 173 3.16 5.33 -9.91
C VAL A 173 4.27 4.72 -10.76
N TYR A 174 4.63 3.48 -10.45
CA TYR A 174 5.49 2.65 -11.29
C TYR A 174 4.65 1.52 -11.89
N THR A 175 5.00 1.09 -13.08
CA THR A 175 4.38 -0.04 -13.75
C THR A 175 5.42 -1.04 -14.20
N ARG A 176 4.99 -2.31 -14.35
CA ARG A 176 5.79 -3.36 -14.94
C ARG A 176 5.27 -3.63 -16.35
N GLU A 177 6.10 -3.37 -17.33
CA GLU A 177 5.78 -3.69 -18.72
C GLU A 177 5.81 -5.22 -18.93
N SER A 178 5.00 -5.69 -19.82
CA SER A 178 4.96 -7.10 -20.16
C SER A 178 6.12 -7.53 -21.07
#